data_f130d6bd366a0075f4e10525a093a8de
#
_entry.id   f130d6bd366a0075f4e10525a093a8de
#
_cell.length_a   1.000
_cell.length_b   1.000
_cell.length_c   1.000
_cell.angle_alpha   90.00
_cell.angle_beta   90.00
_cell.angle_gamma   90.00
#
_symmetry.space_group_name_H-M   'P 1'
#
loop_
_entity.id
_entity.type
_entity.pdbx_description
1 polymer ?
#
loop_
_entity_poly.entity_id
_entity_poly.type
_entity_poly.pdbx_seq_one_letter_code
_entity_poly.pdbx_strand_id
1 'polypeptide(L)'
;MKATRIIILAIGLLLGIGNAVAQEDCNKAQKAPQKNEVVLNKNTRTRSGYNNYQAVYKAALREAKQANPNKEVGIRNLKEGDVKVNGDGSVSHYYTYTVVELPSPVVQKLIEAINKATREIDEGNRFALDKLTITDGQTDKEKTKGQIVDLLLGKGYKVVAKEGLEKLYREQQGQQSGIYNPDTTVEDNNFTAVGYFISVRITEEYVQVQVVNVSTGEYEGNVTVNL
;
A
#
# COMPACT_ATOMS: atom_id res chain seq x y z
N MET A 1 -40.24 -3.61 31.20
CA MET A 1 -39.47 -4.80 30.82
C MET A 1 -38.95 -4.79 29.35
N LYS A 2 -39.29 -3.83 28.47
CA LYS A 2 -38.81 -3.79 27.08
C LYS A 2 -37.44 -3.08 26.90
N ALA A 3 -37.09 -2.12 27.77
CA ALA A 3 -35.83 -1.37 27.67
C ALA A 3 -34.56 -2.20 28.00
N THR A 4 -34.68 -3.12 28.98
CA THR A 4 -33.52 -3.93 29.40
C THR A 4 -33.07 -4.95 28.35
N ARG A 5 -34.00 -5.44 27.51
CA ARG A 5 -33.68 -6.38 26.42
C ARG A 5 -32.90 -5.72 25.26
N ILE A 6 -33.20 -4.44 25.00
CA ILE A 6 -32.51 -3.69 23.91
C ILE A 6 -31.04 -3.37 24.30
N ILE A 7 -30.81 -3.07 25.58
CA ILE A 7 -29.43 -2.77 26.07
C ILE A 7 -28.56 -4.03 26.03
N ILE A 8 -29.10 -5.21 26.38
CA ILE A 8 -28.35 -6.47 26.32
C ILE A 8 -28.00 -6.85 24.87
N LEU A 9 -28.91 -6.60 23.92
CA LEU A 9 -28.65 -6.86 22.50
C LEU A 9 -27.60 -5.92 21.93
N ALA A 10 -27.61 -4.63 22.30
CA ALA A 10 -26.62 -3.65 21.88
C ALA A 10 -25.20 -3.93 22.42
N ILE A 11 -25.12 -4.36 23.70
CA ILE A 11 -23.84 -4.75 24.32
C ILE A 11 -23.32 -6.05 23.69
N GLY A 12 -24.16 -7.01 23.37
CA GLY A 12 -23.79 -8.24 22.69
C GLY A 12 -23.27 -8.01 21.28
N LEU A 13 -23.87 -7.07 20.52
CA LEU A 13 -23.43 -6.70 19.18
C LEU A 13 -22.07 -5.98 19.22
N LEU A 14 -21.85 -5.06 20.16
CA LEU A 14 -20.59 -4.35 20.34
C LEU A 14 -19.44 -5.29 20.75
N LEU A 15 -19.70 -6.26 21.61
CA LEU A 15 -18.73 -7.27 22.00
C LEU A 15 -18.40 -8.24 20.85
N GLY A 16 -19.40 -8.58 20.04
CA GLY A 16 -19.24 -9.45 18.86
C GLY A 16 -18.38 -8.80 17.77
N ILE A 17 -18.60 -7.52 17.48
CA ILE A 17 -17.81 -6.77 16.48
C ILE A 17 -16.37 -6.61 16.97
N GLY A 18 -16.14 -6.28 18.22
CA GLY A 18 -14.79 -6.13 18.78
C GLY A 18 -13.97 -7.43 18.72
N ASN A 19 -14.61 -8.58 18.93
CA ASN A 19 -13.93 -9.88 18.83
C ASN A 19 -13.64 -10.28 17.37
N ALA A 20 -14.52 -9.99 16.43
CA ALA A 20 -14.31 -10.29 15.01
C ALA A 20 -13.16 -9.48 14.43
N VAL A 21 -13.09 -8.18 14.71
CA VAL A 21 -11.99 -7.31 14.28
C VAL A 21 -10.65 -7.76 14.90
N ALA A 22 -10.64 -8.07 16.18
CA ALA A 22 -9.42 -8.55 16.86
C ALA A 22 -8.93 -9.89 16.30
N GLN A 23 -9.83 -10.76 15.86
CA GLN A 23 -9.47 -12.04 15.24
C GLN A 23 -8.92 -11.84 13.82
N GLU A 24 -9.50 -10.93 13.05
CA GLU A 24 -9.01 -10.60 11.70
C GLU A 24 -7.59 -10.01 11.75
N ASP A 25 -7.33 -9.10 12.69
CA ASP A 25 -6.00 -8.51 12.87
C ASP A 25 -4.96 -9.55 13.31
N CYS A 26 -5.33 -10.49 14.17
CA CYS A 26 -4.48 -11.58 14.57
C CYS A 26 -4.15 -12.51 13.39
N ASN A 27 -5.10 -12.80 12.52
CA ASN A 27 -4.90 -13.60 11.32
C ASN A 27 -3.97 -12.88 10.31
N LYS A 28 -4.09 -11.55 10.19
CA LYS A 28 -3.15 -10.73 9.39
C LYS A 28 -1.75 -10.77 9.98
N ALA A 29 -1.61 -10.77 11.30
CA ALA A 29 -0.32 -10.82 11.98
C ALA A 29 0.46 -12.12 11.72
N GLN A 30 -0.21 -13.22 11.41
CA GLN A 30 0.45 -14.51 11.08
C GLN A 30 1.04 -14.53 9.65
N LYS A 31 0.63 -13.59 8.78
CA LYS A 31 1.15 -13.48 7.41
C LYS A 31 2.51 -12.78 7.37
N ALA A 32 3.25 -13.00 6.29
CA ALA A 32 4.48 -12.27 6.01
C ALA A 32 4.20 -10.77 5.78
N PRO A 33 5.19 -9.88 6.01
CA PRO A 33 5.09 -8.47 5.64
C PRO A 33 4.71 -8.33 4.17
N GLN A 34 3.82 -7.38 3.88
CA GLN A 34 3.41 -7.05 2.53
C GLN A 34 4.46 -6.14 1.85
N LYS A 35 4.41 -6.07 0.53
CA LYS A 35 5.38 -5.33 -0.30
C LYS A 35 5.42 -3.82 0.02
N ASN A 36 4.30 -3.27 0.49
CA ASN A 36 4.10 -1.87 0.86
C ASN A 36 4.29 -1.58 2.35
N GLU A 37 4.73 -2.56 3.13
CA GLU A 37 5.02 -2.43 4.56
C GLU A 37 6.53 -2.35 4.78
N VAL A 38 6.99 -1.38 5.57
CA VAL A 38 8.40 -1.24 5.92
C VAL A 38 8.71 -2.03 7.17
N VAL A 39 9.65 -2.96 7.09
CA VAL A 39 10.08 -3.73 8.24
C VAL A 39 10.93 -2.84 9.17
N LEU A 40 10.42 -2.56 10.37
CA LEU A 40 11.10 -1.77 11.38
C LEU A 40 12.01 -2.63 12.26
N ASN A 41 11.55 -3.81 12.64
CA ASN A 41 12.30 -4.75 13.47
C ASN A 41 12.01 -6.18 13.04
N LYS A 42 13.06 -6.96 12.75
CA LYS A 42 12.98 -8.38 12.37
C LYS A 42 13.34 -9.26 13.56
N ASN A 43 12.74 -10.45 13.57
CA ASN A 43 13.05 -11.49 14.56
C ASN A 43 12.82 -11.04 16.01
N THR A 44 11.92 -10.08 16.24
CA THR A 44 11.52 -9.69 17.57
C THR A 44 10.92 -10.90 18.27
N ARG A 45 11.43 -11.20 19.47
CA ARG A 45 10.95 -12.32 20.28
C ARG A 45 10.44 -11.79 21.60
N THR A 46 9.27 -12.24 21.99
CA THR A 46 8.74 -11.99 23.32
C THR A 46 8.47 -13.27 24.07
N ARG A 47 8.76 -13.26 25.36
CA ARG A 47 8.32 -14.31 26.27
C ARG A 47 6.91 -13.97 26.72
N SER A 48 6.00 -14.90 26.53
CA SER A 48 4.61 -14.69 26.89
C SER A 48 4.17 -15.67 27.98
N GLY A 49 3.57 -15.15 29.02
CA GLY A 49 2.78 -15.95 29.96
C GLY A 49 1.40 -16.29 29.37
N TYR A 50 1.09 -15.75 28.19
CA TYR A 50 -0.13 -16.02 27.45
C TYR A 50 0.00 -17.28 26.60
N ASN A 51 -1.06 -18.04 26.54
CA ASN A 51 -1.10 -19.29 25.80
C ASN A 51 -1.90 -19.19 24.49
N ASN A 52 -2.12 -17.96 23.99
CA ASN A 52 -2.85 -17.75 22.74
C ASN A 52 -2.29 -16.57 21.93
N TYR A 53 -2.38 -16.68 20.60
CA TYR A 53 -1.93 -15.70 19.64
C TYR A 53 -2.53 -14.31 19.82
N GLN A 54 -3.81 -14.23 20.21
CA GLN A 54 -4.50 -12.95 20.34
C GLN A 54 -3.92 -12.11 21.48
N ALA A 55 -3.63 -12.73 22.62
CA ALA A 55 -3.03 -12.04 23.75
C ALA A 55 -1.61 -11.57 23.44
N VAL A 56 -0.83 -12.45 22.77
CA VAL A 56 0.55 -12.11 22.31
C VAL A 56 0.49 -10.98 21.29
N TYR A 57 -0.39 -11.04 20.31
CA TYR A 57 -0.57 -9.99 19.31
C TYR A 57 -0.85 -8.62 19.95
N LYS A 58 -1.79 -8.56 20.89
CA LYS A 58 -2.15 -7.32 21.61
C LYS A 58 -0.97 -6.75 22.40
N ALA A 59 -0.20 -7.61 23.08
CA ALA A 59 0.98 -7.19 23.82
C ALA A 59 2.08 -6.68 22.89
N ALA A 60 2.41 -7.43 21.83
CA ALA A 60 3.40 -7.04 20.84
C ALA A 60 3.04 -5.74 20.11
N LEU A 61 1.77 -5.55 19.74
CA LEU A 61 1.31 -4.32 19.11
C LEU A 61 1.42 -3.10 20.03
N ARG A 62 1.09 -3.27 21.32
CA ARG A 62 1.24 -2.20 22.32
C ARG A 62 2.70 -1.79 22.48
N GLU A 63 3.61 -2.74 22.60
CA GLU A 63 5.05 -2.48 22.69
C GLU A 63 5.59 -1.80 21.43
N ALA A 64 5.17 -2.28 20.26
CA ALA A 64 5.54 -1.69 18.98
C ALA A 64 5.08 -0.23 18.85
N LYS A 65 3.84 0.09 19.26
CA LYS A 65 3.31 1.47 19.28
C LYS A 65 4.07 2.36 20.25
N GLN A 66 4.41 1.88 21.43
CA GLN A 66 5.20 2.63 22.40
C GLN A 66 6.61 2.94 21.90
N ALA A 67 7.23 1.99 21.20
CA ALA A 67 8.56 2.16 20.61
C ALA A 67 8.57 3.05 19.36
N ASN A 68 7.44 3.26 18.71
CA ASN A 68 7.30 4.01 17.45
C ASN A 68 6.10 4.97 17.52
N PRO A 69 6.13 6.01 18.39
CA PRO A 69 4.95 6.84 18.68
C PRO A 69 4.43 7.64 17.48
N ASN A 70 5.29 7.91 16.48
CA ASN A 70 4.97 8.71 15.30
C ASN A 70 4.70 7.87 14.05
N LYS A 71 4.49 6.55 14.21
CA LYS A 71 4.29 5.63 13.09
C LYS A 71 3.05 4.78 13.31
N GLU A 72 2.32 4.53 12.23
CA GLU A 72 1.35 3.44 12.22
C GLU A 72 2.11 2.12 12.12
N VAL A 73 1.92 1.26 13.11
CA VAL A 73 2.67 -0.01 13.18
C VAL A 73 1.75 -1.21 13.21
N GLY A 74 2.22 -2.29 12.61
CA GLY A 74 1.57 -3.59 12.62
C GLY A 74 2.51 -4.72 13.03
N ILE A 75 1.93 -5.87 13.31
CA ILE A 75 2.66 -7.10 13.62
C ILE A 75 2.50 -8.06 12.45
N ARG A 76 3.60 -8.70 12.03
CA ARG A 76 3.66 -9.71 10.96
C ARG A 76 4.51 -10.91 11.39
N ASN A 77 4.41 -12.02 10.66
CA ASN A 77 5.15 -13.26 10.94
C ASN A 77 5.01 -13.74 12.39
N LEU A 78 3.87 -13.48 13.02
CA LEU A 78 3.62 -13.94 14.38
C LEU A 78 3.54 -15.47 14.40
N LYS A 79 4.53 -16.10 15.02
CA LYS A 79 4.67 -17.55 15.10
C LYS A 79 5.02 -17.96 16.52
N GLU A 80 4.49 -19.07 16.97
CA GLU A 80 4.97 -19.73 18.17
C GLU A 80 6.35 -20.32 17.90
N GLY A 81 7.27 -20.06 18.81
CA GLY A 81 8.63 -20.59 18.80
C GLY A 81 8.78 -21.70 19.85
N ASP A 82 9.88 -21.64 20.61
CA ASP A 82 10.19 -22.65 21.61
C ASP A 82 9.22 -22.59 22.81
N VAL A 83 8.86 -23.73 23.31
CA VAL A 83 8.15 -23.92 24.57
C VAL A 83 9.17 -24.38 25.62
N LYS A 84 9.24 -23.72 26.76
CA LYS A 84 10.17 -24.08 27.83
C LYS A 84 9.41 -24.44 29.10
N VAL A 85 9.70 -25.61 29.64
CA VAL A 85 9.28 -25.99 30.98
C VAL A 85 10.27 -25.42 31.98
N ASN A 86 9.81 -24.64 32.93
CA ASN A 86 10.59 -24.03 33.98
C ASN A 86 10.84 -25.02 35.13
N GLY A 87 11.80 -24.73 36.02
CA GLY A 87 12.12 -25.60 37.16
C GLY A 87 11.00 -25.77 38.19
N ASP A 88 10.01 -24.86 38.20
CA ASP A 88 8.81 -24.90 39.04
C ASP A 88 7.64 -25.65 38.40
N GLY A 89 7.86 -26.27 37.21
CA GLY A 89 6.85 -26.96 36.44
C GLY A 89 5.97 -26.06 35.59
N SER A 90 6.09 -24.73 35.66
CA SER A 90 5.37 -23.81 34.78
C SER A 90 5.88 -23.87 33.36
N VAL A 91 5.02 -23.54 32.38
CA VAL A 91 5.35 -23.54 30.96
C VAL A 91 5.45 -22.13 30.43
N SER A 92 6.55 -21.83 29.75
CA SER A 92 6.75 -20.55 29.06
C SER A 92 6.67 -20.74 27.55
N HIS A 93 5.75 -20.02 26.92
CA HIS A 93 5.63 -19.94 25.47
C HIS A 93 6.39 -18.74 24.94
N TYR A 94 7.15 -18.96 23.89
CA TYR A 94 7.87 -17.90 23.19
C TYR A 94 7.28 -17.70 21.81
N TYR A 95 7.14 -16.44 21.41
CA TYR A 95 6.63 -16.06 20.10
C TYR A 95 7.63 -15.17 19.39
N THR A 96 7.76 -15.36 18.11
CA THR A 96 8.53 -14.48 17.23
C THR A 96 7.58 -13.68 16.36
N TYR A 97 7.91 -12.42 16.10
CA TYR A 97 7.14 -11.55 15.23
C TYR A 97 8.03 -10.50 14.57
N THR A 98 7.49 -9.84 13.56
CA THR A 98 8.12 -8.73 12.87
C THR A 98 7.27 -7.48 13.07
N VAL A 99 7.88 -6.39 13.50
CA VAL A 99 7.22 -5.07 13.55
C VAL A 99 7.38 -4.40 12.21
N VAL A 100 6.26 -3.96 11.62
CA VAL A 100 6.23 -3.25 10.34
C VAL A 100 5.60 -1.87 10.53
N GLU A 101 6.06 -0.89 9.76
CA GLU A 101 5.35 0.35 9.53
C GLU A 101 4.27 0.10 8.49
N LEU A 102 3.04 0.39 8.86
CA LEU A 102 1.91 0.31 7.94
C LEU A 102 1.87 1.55 7.05
N PRO A 103 1.41 1.43 5.81
CA PRO A 103 1.16 2.60 4.98
C PRO A 103 0.11 3.49 5.65
N SER A 104 0.29 4.80 5.53
CA SER A 104 -0.71 5.76 6.06
C SER A 104 -2.09 5.51 5.46
N PRO A 105 -3.19 5.94 6.12
CA PRO A 105 -4.54 5.80 5.58
C PRO A 105 -4.66 6.34 4.14
N VAL A 106 -4.03 7.47 3.85
CA VAL A 106 -3.98 8.06 2.50
C VAL A 106 -3.35 7.09 1.50
N VAL A 107 -2.22 6.48 1.86
CA VAL A 107 -1.53 5.50 0.97
C VAL A 107 -2.36 4.25 0.79
N GLN A 108 -3.06 3.77 1.82
CA GLN A 108 -3.98 2.62 1.69
C GLN A 108 -5.11 2.93 0.70
N LYS A 109 -5.69 4.13 0.79
CA LYS A 109 -6.75 4.59 -0.14
C LYS A 109 -6.21 4.81 -1.56
N LEU A 110 -4.98 5.27 -1.71
CA LEU A 110 -4.31 5.38 -3.00
C LEU A 110 -4.13 4.00 -3.65
N ILE A 111 -3.68 3.01 -2.90
CA ILE A 111 -3.58 1.62 -3.37
C ILE A 111 -4.94 1.09 -3.81
N GLU A 112 -5.99 1.32 -3.02
CA GLU A 112 -7.36 0.92 -3.34
C GLU A 112 -7.84 1.58 -4.64
N ALA A 113 -7.65 2.89 -4.77
CA ALA A 113 -8.07 3.67 -5.94
C ALA A 113 -7.33 3.24 -7.22
N ILE A 114 -6.00 3.05 -7.16
CA ILE A 114 -5.21 2.56 -8.30
C ILE A 114 -5.66 1.15 -8.70
N ASN A 115 -5.86 0.24 -7.73
CA ASN A 115 -6.31 -1.11 -8.02
C ASN A 115 -7.66 -1.14 -8.73
N LYS A 116 -8.60 -0.28 -8.32
CA LYS A 116 -9.91 -0.17 -8.96
C LYS A 116 -9.82 0.47 -10.34
N ALA A 117 -9.03 1.55 -10.48
CA ALA A 117 -8.91 2.30 -11.74
C ALA A 117 -8.19 1.52 -12.85
N THR A 118 -7.33 0.56 -12.47
CA THR A 118 -6.55 -0.25 -13.42
C THR A 118 -7.05 -1.69 -13.51
N ARG A 119 -8.24 -2.00 -12.99
CA ARG A 119 -8.73 -3.38 -12.85
C ARG A 119 -8.86 -4.12 -14.18
N GLU A 120 -9.27 -3.42 -15.23
CA GLU A 120 -9.58 -3.99 -16.55
C GLU A 120 -8.42 -3.82 -17.54
N ILE A 121 -7.27 -3.29 -17.07
CA ILE A 121 -6.10 -3.06 -17.91
C ILE A 121 -5.14 -4.24 -17.76
N ASP A 122 -4.75 -4.85 -18.87
CA ASP A 122 -3.85 -6.00 -18.90
C ASP A 122 -2.43 -5.63 -18.46
N GLU A 123 -1.73 -6.60 -17.86
CA GLU A 123 -0.31 -6.50 -17.51
C GLU A 123 0.54 -6.22 -18.77
N GLY A 124 1.71 -5.60 -18.55
CA GLY A 124 2.63 -5.24 -19.64
C GLY A 124 2.32 -3.92 -20.32
N ASN A 125 1.11 -3.35 -20.11
CA ASN A 125 0.77 -2.03 -20.61
C ASN A 125 1.68 -0.95 -20.02
N ARG A 126 1.83 0.18 -20.75
CA ARG A 126 2.71 1.28 -20.40
C ARG A 126 1.94 2.46 -19.87
N PHE A 127 2.31 2.89 -18.68
CA PHE A 127 1.76 4.06 -18.00
C PHE A 127 2.76 5.20 -17.94
N ALA A 128 2.27 6.43 -18.05
CA ALA A 128 2.99 7.62 -17.60
C ALA A 128 2.15 8.36 -16.55
N LEU A 129 2.80 8.83 -15.49
CA LEU A 129 2.17 9.71 -14.50
C LEU A 129 2.05 11.10 -15.12
N ASP A 130 0.83 11.50 -15.49
CA ASP A 130 0.56 12.81 -16.08
C ASP A 130 0.52 13.91 -15.03
N LYS A 131 -0.29 13.73 -14.00
CA LYS A 131 -0.50 14.75 -12.96
C LYS A 131 -0.61 14.15 -11.57
N LEU A 132 0.12 14.73 -10.61
CA LEU A 132 -0.03 14.47 -9.18
C LEU A 132 -0.35 15.78 -8.46
N THR A 133 -1.57 15.89 -7.93
CA THR A 133 -2.04 17.05 -7.15
C THR A 133 -2.29 16.60 -5.71
N ILE A 134 -1.64 17.25 -4.76
CA ILE A 134 -1.77 16.98 -3.32
C ILE A 134 -2.11 18.29 -2.63
N THR A 135 -3.20 18.31 -1.88
CA THR A 135 -3.72 19.50 -1.19
C THR A 135 -4.07 19.26 0.29
N ASP A 136 -3.74 18.10 0.83
CA ASP A 136 -3.96 17.75 2.24
C ASP A 136 -2.91 18.37 3.21
N GLY A 137 -1.88 19.02 2.67
CA GLY A 137 -0.82 19.68 3.46
C GLY A 137 0.11 18.76 4.24
N GLN A 138 -0.12 17.44 4.24
CA GLN A 138 0.64 16.46 5.04
C GLN A 138 1.35 15.41 4.19
N THR A 139 0.84 15.11 3.02
CA THR A 139 1.35 14.05 2.14
C THR A 139 2.54 14.56 1.32
N ASP A 140 3.69 13.87 1.44
CA ASP A 140 4.90 14.16 0.68
C ASP A 140 4.71 13.77 -0.80
N LYS A 141 4.90 14.73 -1.70
CA LYS A 141 4.65 14.57 -3.15
C LYS A 141 5.64 13.62 -3.81
N GLU A 142 6.94 13.75 -3.52
CA GLU A 142 7.97 12.92 -4.14
C GLU A 142 7.88 11.47 -3.65
N LYS A 143 7.66 11.28 -2.36
CA LYS A 143 7.41 9.96 -1.78
C LYS A 143 6.18 9.30 -2.41
N THR A 144 5.10 10.06 -2.57
CA THR A 144 3.85 9.55 -3.19
C THR A 144 4.05 9.22 -4.67
N LYS A 145 4.79 10.04 -5.41
CA LYS A 145 5.17 9.76 -6.81
C LYS A 145 5.90 8.40 -6.89
N GLY A 146 6.89 8.17 -6.04
CA GLY A 146 7.59 6.89 -5.95
C GLY A 146 6.66 5.72 -5.65
N GLN A 147 5.75 5.88 -4.69
CA GLN A 147 4.78 4.85 -4.33
C GLN A 147 3.82 4.49 -5.49
N ILE A 148 3.36 5.48 -6.26
CA ILE A 148 2.52 5.23 -7.45
C ILE A 148 3.30 4.41 -8.48
N VAL A 149 4.56 4.77 -8.75
CA VAL A 149 5.43 4.04 -9.67
C VAL A 149 5.62 2.59 -9.20
N ASP A 150 5.96 2.38 -7.93
CA ASP A 150 6.17 1.06 -7.35
C ASP A 150 4.90 0.19 -7.40
N LEU A 151 3.72 0.79 -7.17
CA LEU A 151 2.44 0.11 -7.27
C LEU A 151 2.16 -0.37 -8.70
N LEU A 152 2.37 0.50 -9.71
CA LEU A 152 2.17 0.15 -11.11
C LEU A 152 3.15 -0.93 -11.57
N LEU A 153 4.43 -0.81 -11.24
CA LEU A 153 5.45 -1.83 -11.51
C LEU A 153 5.12 -3.16 -10.80
N GLY A 154 4.62 -3.07 -9.56
CA GLY A 154 4.20 -4.24 -8.78
C GLY A 154 3.03 -5.02 -9.37
N LYS A 155 2.22 -4.37 -10.22
CA LYS A 155 1.10 -4.95 -10.99
C LYS A 155 1.53 -5.46 -12.37
N GLY A 156 2.82 -5.45 -12.70
CA GLY A 156 3.33 -5.90 -14.00
C GLY A 156 3.25 -4.85 -15.11
N TYR A 157 2.86 -3.61 -14.81
CA TYR A 157 2.88 -2.51 -15.79
C TYR A 157 4.29 -1.97 -15.98
N LYS A 158 4.53 -1.34 -17.13
CA LYS A 158 5.75 -0.58 -17.41
C LYS A 158 5.48 0.90 -17.14
N VAL A 159 6.37 1.57 -16.42
CA VAL A 159 6.21 3.00 -16.11
C VAL A 159 7.25 3.80 -16.88
N VAL A 160 6.79 4.82 -17.59
CA VAL A 160 7.62 5.72 -18.40
C VAL A 160 7.67 7.08 -17.71
N ALA A 161 8.88 7.64 -17.60
CA ALA A 161 9.07 8.98 -17.06
C ALA A 161 8.61 10.03 -18.09
N LYS A 162 7.71 10.96 -17.69
CA LYS A 162 7.17 12.01 -18.57
C LYS A 162 8.26 12.91 -19.12
N GLU A 163 9.25 13.25 -18.29
CA GLU A 163 10.41 14.06 -18.66
C GLU A 163 11.24 13.39 -19.77
N GLY A 164 11.32 12.06 -19.74
CA GLY A 164 11.96 11.26 -20.80
C GLY A 164 11.19 11.33 -22.11
N LEU A 165 9.86 11.27 -22.06
CA LEU A 165 8.99 11.38 -23.24
C LEU A 165 9.10 12.76 -23.90
N GLU A 166 9.08 13.84 -23.15
CA GLU A 166 9.23 15.20 -23.69
C GLU A 166 10.59 15.41 -24.36
N LYS A 167 11.66 14.88 -23.75
CA LYS A 167 12.99 14.93 -24.34
C LYS A 167 13.07 14.17 -25.65
N LEU A 168 12.57 12.94 -25.67
CA LEU A 168 12.51 12.10 -26.87
C LEU A 168 11.68 12.76 -27.98
N TYR A 169 10.55 13.38 -27.63
CA TYR A 169 9.68 14.05 -28.60
C TYR A 169 10.37 15.25 -29.22
N ARG A 170 11.12 16.06 -28.44
CA ARG A 170 11.94 17.17 -28.94
C ARG A 170 13.06 16.70 -29.85
N GLU A 171 13.74 15.60 -29.51
CA GLU A 171 14.77 15.00 -30.33
C GLU A 171 14.21 14.52 -31.67
N GLN A 172 13.04 13.86 -31.67
CA GLN A 172 12.37 13.42 -32.89
C GLN A 172 11.95 14.59 -33.77
N GLN A 173 11.36 15.66 -33.21
CA GLN A 173 11.07 16.89 -33.97
C GLN A 173 12.32 17.53 -34.55
N GLY A 174 13.42 17.55 -33.80
CA GLY A 174 14.70 18.05 -34.26
C GLY A 174 15.25 17.25 -35.46
N GLN A 175 15.11 15.90 -35.40
CA GLN A 175 15.51 15.01 -36.51
C GLN A 175 14.68 15.24 -37.77
N GLN A 176 13.35 15.36 -37.63
CA GLN A 176 12.43 15.65 -38.75
C GLN A 176 12.67 17.03 -39.39
N SER A 177 13.16 18.00 -38.60
CA SER A 177 13.49 19.34 -39.12
C SER A 177 14.87 19.44 -39.80
N GLY A 178 15.63 18.33 -39.89
CA GLY A 178 16.97 18.30 -40.55
C GLY A 178 18.08 18.97 -39.75
N ILE A 179 17.87 19.29 -38.48
CA ILE A 179 18.86 19.96 -37.62
C ILE A 179 19.94 18.98 -37.12
N TYR A 180 19.66 17.68 -37.14
CA TYR A 180 20.58 16.64 -36.68
C TYR A 180 21.19 15.83 -37.82
N ASN A 181 22.42 15.36 -37.60
CA ASN A 181 23.17 14.55 -38.57
C ASN A 181 22.43 13.21 -38.82
N PRO A 182 22.15 12.82 -40.09
CA PRO A 182 21.48 11.58 -40.41
C PRO A 182 22.15 10.30 -39.91
N ASP A 183 23.46 10.35 -39.65
CA ASP A 183 24.25 9.20 -39.14
C ASP A 183 24.01 8.90 -37.64
N THR A 184 23.30 9.77 -36.92
CA THR A 184 22.96 9.63 -35.49
C THR A 184 21.45 9.43 -35.25
N THR A 185 20.69 9.17 -36.31
CA THR A 185 19.23 8.93 -36.19
C THR A 185 18.97 7.71 -35.35
N VAL A 186 18.19 7.89 -34.27
CA VAL A 186 17.61 6.80 -33.49
C VAL A 186 16.56 6.14 -34.38
N GLU A 187 16.69 4.83 -34.63
CA GLU A 187 15.71 4.09 -35.41
C GLU A 187 14.29 4.28 -34.83
N ASP A 188 13.33 4.66 -35.67
CA ASP A 188 11.93 4.94 -35.30
C ASP A 188 11.22 3.78 -34.54
N ASN A 189 11.81 2.59 -34.57
CA ASN A 189 11.23 1.37 -34.02
C ASN A 189 11.32 1.21 -32.50
N ASN A 190 11.98 2.11 -31.78
CA ASN A 190 12.16 2.02 -30.31
C ASN A 190 11.22 2.92 -29.50
N PHE A 191 10.38 3.72 -30.15
CA PHE A 191 9.35 4.51 -29.47
C PHE A 191 8.11 3.65 -29.17
N THR A 192 8.18 2.90 -28.12
CA THR A 192 6.99 2.22 -27.64
C THR A 192 6.10 3.25 -26.94
N ALA A 193 5.01 3.59 -27.59
CA ALA A 193 4.02 4.55 -27.12
C ALA A 193 3.55 4.24 -25.69
N VAL A 194 3.32 5.29 -24.90
CA VAL A 194 2.57 5.19 -23.65
C VAL A 194 1.14 4.82 -24.01
N GLY A 195 0.61 3.75 -23.42
CA GLY A 195 -0.77 3.33 -23.63
C GLY A 195 -1.75 4.12 -22.76
N TYR A 196 -1.32 4.50 -21.55
CA TYR A 196 -2.20 5.12 -20.57
C TYR A 196 -1.53 6.26 -19.81
N PHE A 197 -2.27 7.34 -19.61
CA PHE A 197 -1.94 8.35 -18.62
C PHE A 197 -2.67 8.09 -17.31
N ILE A 198 -1.97 8.22 -16.19
CA ILE A 198 -2.56 8.19 -14.85
C ILE A 198 -2.41 9.54 -14.18
N SER A 199 -3.52 10.08 -13.70
CA SER A 199 -3.57 11.31 -12.89
C SER A 199 -4.10 10.99 -11.50
N VAL A 200 -3.46 11.55 -10.47
CA VAL A 200 -3.82 11.33 -9.06
C VAL A 200 -4.06 12.66 -8.37
N ARG A 201 -5.17 12.75 -7.62
CA ARG A 201 -5.48 13.87 -6.74
C ARG A 201 -5.71 13.35 -5.32
N ILE A 202 -5.02 13.96 -4.36
CA ILE A 202 -5.15 13.69 -2.94
C ILE A 202 -5.58 14.98 -2.24
N THR A 203 -6.67 14.91 -1.49
CA THR A 203 -7.20 15.99 -0.66
C THR A 203 -7.36 15.52 0.78
N GLU A 204 -7.83 16.35 1.68
CA GLU A 204 -8.18 15.96 3.05
C GLU A 204 -9.36 14.96 3.11
N GLU A 205 -10.21 14.94 2.08
CA GLU A 205 -11.46 14.19 2.07
C GLU A 205 -11.39 12.89 1.23
N TYR A 206 -10.58 12.91 0.15
CA TYR A 206 -10.57 11.80 -0.80
C TYR A 206 -9.26 11.65 -1.57
N VAL A 207 -9.07 10.46 -2.10
CA VAL A 207 -8.10 10.14 -3.15
C VAL A 207 -8.85 9.83 -4.44
N GLN A 208 -8.50 10.54 -5.52
CA GLN A 208 -9.04 10.29 -6.86
C GLN A 208 -7.92 9.82 -7.79
N VAL A 209 -8.21 8.79 -8.57
CA VAL A 209 -7.33 8.25 -9.63
C VAL A 209 -8.09 8.24 -10.94
N GLN A 210 -7.51 8.83 -11.96
CA GLN A 210 -8.02 8.83 -13.33
C GLN A 210 -7.02 8.17 -14.25
N VAL A 211 -7.50 7.27 -15.11
CA VAL A 211 -6.70 6.60 -16.15
C VAL A 211 -7.33 6.91 -17.50
N VAL A 212 -6.53 7.44 -18.42
CA VAL A 212 -6.94 7.82 -19.77
C VAL A 212 -6.15 6.99 -20.78
N ASN A 213 -6.84 6.37 -21.70
CA ASN A 213 -6.24 5.70 -22.84
C ASN A 213 -5.70 6.76 -23.82
N VAL A 214 -4.41 6.71 -24.12
CA VAL A 214 -3.76 7.73 -24.95
C VAL A 214 -4.20 7.70 -26.39
N SER A 215 -4.57 6.52 -26.91
CA SER A 215 -4.97 6.35 -28.32
C SER A 215 -6.40 6.80 -28.59
N THR A 216 -7.33 6.63 -27.64
CA THR A 216 -8.74 7.00 -27.81
C THR A 216 -9.09 8.31 -27.11
N GLY A 217 -8.31 8.73 -26.10
CA GLY A 217 -8.64 9.86 -25.22
C GLY A 217 -9.73 9.55 -24.21
N GLU A 218 -10.18 8.30 -24.10
CA GLU A 218 -11.27 7.89 -23.21
C GLU A 218 -10.75 7.54 -21.83
N TYR A 219 -11.60 7.73 -20.81
CA TYR A 219 -11.34 7.29 -19.45
C TYR A 219 -11.59 5.79 -19.34
N GLU A 220 -10.53 5.03 -19.04
CA GLU A 220 -10.61 3.61 -18.69
C GLU A 220 -10.87 3.40 -17.21
N GLY A 221 -10.53 4.40 -16.39
CA GLY A 221 -10.80 4.39 -14.96
C GLY A 221 -10.93 5.80 -14.39
N ASN A 222 -11.96 5.99 -13.57
CA ASN A 222 -12.13 7.22 -12.77
C ASN A 222 -12.72 6.81 -11.42
N VAL A 223 -11.85 6.75 -10.42
CA VAL A 223 -12.17 6.22 -9.10
C VAL A 223 -11.89 7.25 -8.04
N THR A 224 -12.87 7.50 -7.18
CA THR A 224 -12.72 8.31 -5.97
C THR A 224 -12.96 7.44 -4.75
N VAL A 225 -12.07 7.53 -3.77
CA VAL A 225 -12.13 6.79 -2.50
C VAL A 225 -12.03 7.81 -1.37
N ASN A 226 -13.01 7.84 -0.47
CA ASN A 226 -13.04 8.75 0.69
C ASN A 226 -12.00 8.29 1.73
N LEU A 227 -11.40 9.28 2.41
CA LEU A 227 -10.44 9.11 3.51
C LEU A 227 -11.12 8.84 4.84
#